data_66fa89daef6d7fad993c52a3fd91b2b5
#
_entry.id   66fa89daef6d7fad993c52a3fd91b2b5
#
_cell.length_a   1.000
_cell.length_b   1.000
_cell.length_c   1.000
_cell.angle_alpha   90.00
_cell.angle_beta   90.00
_cell.angle_gamma   90.00
#
_symmetry.space_group_name_H-M   'P 1'
#
loop_
_entity.id
_entity.type
_entity.pdbx_description
1 polymer ?
#
loop_
_entity_poly.entity_id
_entity_poly.type
_entity_poly.pdbx_seq_one_letter_code
_entity_poly.pdbx_strand_id
1 'polypeptide(L)'
;EVQESQVYSIDDARFLPDRYIEGTCPNCGYDKARGDQCENCTKQLDPTDLIDPRSAISGSTNLEVRATKHLYLRQRAMKDQIAAWIDSKTDWPILTTSIARKWLNDGDGLQDRGITRDLDWGIPVKKGDQPWPGMEGKVFYVWFDAPVEYIAGTAEGTDAKGQPDSAWRRWWRLDEGAGDVTYTQFMGKDNVPFHTLSFPATIIGSGEPWKLVDYIKSFNYLTYDGGQFSTSQGRGVFMDQALSILPADYWRWWLLSHAPESGDSEFTWDNFQQSVNKDLADVLGNFVSRITKFCRSKFGEVIPEGGSYGPEEEALIEALTTRIRAYEGFMDHTEVRKSAAELRAIWVLGNEYLQSAAPWSTFKTDPEKAAMQVRLGLNLIRLYAILSAPFIPFVADAMLAAMQSDDRSWPDDVRAAMQALPAGH
;
A
#
# COMPACT_ATOMS: atom_id res chain seq x y z
N GLU A 1 -16.00 -30.31 -11.66
CA GLU A 1 -17.38 -29.80 -11.72
C GLU A 1 -18.12 -30.19 -10.44
N VAL A 2 -18.88 -29.25 -9.88
CA VAL A 2 -19.71 -29.45 -8.68
C VAL A 2 -21.09 -28.91 -8.98
N GLN A 3 -22.13 -29.65 -8.56
CA GLN A 3 -23.50 -29.18 -8.58
C GLN A 3 -23.83 -28.57 -7.23
N GLU A 4 -24.34 -27.34 -7.24
CA GLU A 4 -24.75 -26.62 -6.03
C GLU A 4 -26.15 -26.01 -6.21
N SER A 5 -26.72 -25.55 -5.11
CA SER A 5 -28.00 -24.86 -5.10
C SER A 5 -27.76 -23.36 -4.99
N GLN A 6 -28.38 -22.57 -5.88
CA GLN A 6 -28.30 -21.12 -5.84
C GLN A 6 -29.65 -20.46 -5.96
N VAL A 7 -29.76 -19.23 -5.44
CA VAL A 7 -31.01 -18.46 -5.51
C VAL A 7 -31.18 -17.90 -6.92
N TYR A 8 -32.38 -18.09 -7.45
CA TYR A 8 -32.83 -17.62 -8.77
C TYR A 8 -34.01 -16.65 -8.60
N SER A 9 -33.95 -15.49 -9.21
CA SER A 9 -35.08 -14.57 -9.29
C SER A 9 -35.95 -14.91 -10.53
N ILE A 10 -37.20 -15.19 -10.28
CA ILE A 10 -38.17 -15.48 -11.36
C ILE A 10 -38.44 -14.21 -12.15
N ASP A 11 -38.59 -13.08 -11.46
CA ASP A 11 -38.93 -11.81 -12.08
C ASP A 11 -37.75 -11.23 -12.88
N ASP A 12 -36.51 -11.43 -12.42
CA ASP A 12 -35.29 -11.01 -13.12
C ASP A 12 -34.82 -12.04 -14.14
N ALA A 13 -35.41 -13.25 -14.15
CA ALA A 13 -35.06 -14.38 -15.00
C ALA A 13 -33.59 -14.79 -14.94
N ARG A 14 -32.95 -14.70 -13.73
CA ARG A 14 -31.53 -14.98 -13.55
C ARG A 14 -31.18 -15.50 -12.15
N PHE A 15 -30.03 -16.14 -12.03
CA PHE A 15 -29.40 -16.42 -10.73
C PHE A 15 -28.92 -15.13 -10.08
N LEU A 16 -28.89 -15.10 -8.74
CA LEU A 16 -28.50 -13.98 -7.92
C LEU A 16 -27.26 -14.35 -7.07
N PRO A 17 -26.08 -14.51 -7.68
CA PRO A 17 -24.87 -14.81 -6.92
C PRO A 17 -24.34 -13.58 -6.17
N ASP A 18 -23.64 -13.82 -5.06
CA ASP A 18 -22.84 -12.86 -4.33
C ASP A 18 -23.61 -11.54 -4.01
N ARG A 19 -23.31 -10.44 -4.72
CA ARG A 19 -23.88 -9.10 -4.46
C ARG A 19 -25.18 -8.80 -5.22
N TYR A 20 -25.67 -9.74 -5.99
CA TYR A 20 -26.97 -9.61 -6.70
C TYR A 20 -28.16 -9.95 -5.82
N ILE A 21 -27.92 -10.48 -4.61
CA ILE A 21 -28.93 -10.74 -3.59
C ILE A 21 -28.59 -9.95 -2.32
N GLU A 22 -29.61 -9.48 -1.64
CA GLU A 22 -29.50 -8.88 -0.31
C GLU A 22 -30.61 -9.37 0.61
N GLY A 23 -30.35 -9.30 1.91
CA GLY A 23 -31.30 -9.72 2.94
C GLY A 23 -30.76 -9.45 4.34
N THR A 24 -31.41 -10.00 5.35
CA THR A 24 -30.97 -9.85 6.74
C THR A 24 -29.89 -10.89 7.06
N CYS A 25 -28.78 -10.41 7.63
CA CYS A 25 -27.68 -11.28 8.07
C CYS A 25 -28.13 -12.19 9.21
N PRO A 26 -27.99 -13.51 9.09
CA PRO A 26 -28.38 -14.45 10.16
C PRO A 26 -27.48 -14.33 11.41
N ASN A 27 -26.29 -13.71 11.28
CA ASN A 27 -25.33 -13.61 12.38
C ASN A 27 -25.50 -12.33 13.21
N CYS A 28 -25.81 -11.18 12.60
CA CYS A 28 -25.85 -9.90 13.32
C CYS A 28 -27.14 -9.09 13.13
N GLY A 29 -28.09 -9.57 12.33
CA GLY A 29 -29.38 -8.92 12.10
C GLY A 29 -29.33 -7.68 11.18
N TYR A 30 -28.20 -7.42 10.52
CA TYR A 30 -28.11 -6.31 9.55
C TYR A 30 -28.98 -6.60 8.32
N ASP A 31 -29.86 -5.68 7.97
CA ASP A 31 -30.97 -5.87 6.98
C ASP A 31 -30.57 -5.65 5.51
N LYS A 32 -29.29 -5.31 5.25
CA LYS A 32 -28.72 -5.08 3.92
C LYS A 32 -27.48 -5.93 3.66
N ALA A 33 -27.41 -7.10 4.29
CA ALA A 33 -26.30 -8.02 4.06
C ALA A 33 -26.35 -8.55 2.62
N ARG A 34 -25.19 -8.69 2.00
CA ARG A 34 -25.02 -9.30 0.67
C ARG A 34 -24.83 -10.80 0.78
N GLY A 35 -25.04 -11.51 -0.32
CA GLY A 35 -24.95 -12.97 -0.33
C GLY A 35 -23.54 -13.54 -0.18
N ASP A 36 -22.50 -12.74 -0.41
CA ASP A 36 -21.10 -13.15 -0.25
C ASP A 36 -20.53 -12.81 1.14
N GLN A 37 -20.89 -11.65 1.69
CA GLN A 37 -20.36 -11.16 2.97
C GLN A 37 -21.28 -10.11 3.56
N CYS A 38 -21.45 -10.15 4.89
CA CYS A 38 -22.13 -9.08 5.60
C CYS A 38 -21.23 -7.85 5.77
N GLU A 39 -21.66 -6.71 5.25
CA GLU A 39 -20.90 -5.44 5.35
C GLU A 39 -20.76 -4.93 6.81
N ASN A 40 -21.67 -5.35 7.71
CA ASN A 40 -21.63 -4.91 9.11
C ASN A 40 -20.72 -5.79 9.99
N CYS A 41 -20.88 -7.11 9.96
CA CYS A 41 -20.09 -8.01 10.83
C CYS A 41 -18.96 -8.75 10.09
N THR A 42 -18.76 -8.48 8.81
CA THR A 42 -17.72 -9.04 7.94
C THR A 42 -17.73 -10.57 7.78
N LYS A 43 -18.76 -11.25 8.29
CA LYS A 43 -18.87 -12.70 8.18
C LYS A 43 -19.23 -13.10 6.75
N GLN A 44 -18.53 -14.10 6.23
CA GLN A 44 -18.91 -14.75 4.98
C GLN A 44 -20.31 -15.36 5.09
N LEU A 45 -21.11 -15.21 4.04
CA LEU A 45 -22.46 -15.68 3.94
C LEU A 45 -22.62 -16.54 2.67
N ASP A 46 -23.59 -17.43 2.68
CA ASP A 46 -24.13 -18.06 1.49
C ASP A 46 -25.42 -17.32 1.10
N PRO A 47 -25.70 -17.08 -0.19
CA PRO A 47 -26.98 -16.49 -0.64
C PRO A 47 -28.20 -17.17 -0.07
N THR A 48 -28.16 -18.48 0.16
CA THR A 48 -29.25 -19.28 0.68
C THR A 48 -29.48 -19.12 2.19
N ASP A 49 -28.52 -18.55 2.92
CA ASP A 49 -28.62 -18.36 4.38
C ASP A 49 -29.25 -17.01 4.77
N LEU A 50 -29.44 -16.11 3.82
CA LEU A 50 -30.04 -14.80 4.08
C LEU A 50 -31.46 -14.91 4.55
N ILE A 51 -31.82 -14.13 5.59
CA ILE A 51 -33.19 -14.02 6.07
C ILE A 51 -33.90 -12.94 5.24
N ASP A 52 -35.14 -13.22 4.82
CA ASP A 52 -35.93 -12.34 3.95
C ASP A 52 -35.17 -11.86 2.71
N PRO A 53 -34.62 -12.79 1.90
CA PRO A 53 -33.80 -12.43 0.74
C PRO A 53 -34.64 -11.74 -0.34
N ARG A 54 -33.98 -10.79 -1.04
CA ARG A 54 -34.54 -10.08 -2.19
C ARG A 54 -33.47 -9.84 -3.25
N SER A 55 -33.90 -9.74 -4.50
CA SER A 55 -33.00 -9.31 -5.57
C SER A 55 -32.46 -7.92 -5.30
N ALA A 56 -31.14 -7.74 -5.36
CA ALA A 56 -30.52 -6.44 -5.27
C ALA A 56 -30.67 -5.60 -6.56
N ILE A 57 -31.21 -6.21 -7.63
CA ILE A 57 -31.45 -5.56 -8.92
C ILE A 57 -32.84 -4.92 -8.93
N SER A 58 -33.88 -5.72 -8.69
CA SER A 58 -35.29 -5.31 -8.82
C SER A 58 -35.99 -5.11 -7.46
N GLY A 59 -35.42 -5.60 -6.36
CA GLY A 59 -36.10 -5.70 -5.07
C GLY A 59 -37.09 -6.84 -4.97
N SER A 60 -37.22 -7.68 -6.01
CA SER A 60 -38.18 -8.82 -6.03
C SER A 60 -37.86 -9.85 -4.95
N THR A 61 -38.90 -10.31 -4.29
CA THR A 61 -38.88 -11.44 -3.35
C THR A 61 -39.41 -12.74 -3.97
N ASN A 62 -39.75 -12.72 -5.27
CA ASN A 62 -40.19 -13.89 -6.03
C ASN A 62 -38.98 -14.75 -6.41
N LEU A 63 -38.44 -15.44 -5.41
CA LEU A 63 -37.19 -16.19 -5.48
C LEU A 63 -37.44 -17.69 -5.33
N GLU A 64 -36.61 -18.49 -5.99
CA GLU A 64 -36.57 -19.94 -5.79
C GLU A 64 -35.12 -20.43 -5.76
N VAL A 65 -34.89 -21.61 -5.20
CA VAL A 65 -33.57 -22.25 -5.20
C VAL A 65 -33.50 -23.23 -6.37
N ARG A 66 -32.53 -23.06 -7.25
CA ARG A 66 -32.27 -23.92 -8.40
C ARG A 66 -30.89 -24.55 -8.33
N ALA A 67 -30.81 -25.78 -8.85
CA ALA A 67 -29.52 -26.45 -9.04
C ALA A 67 -28.76 -25.84 -10.23
N THR A 68 -27.50 -25.58 -10.04
CA THR A 68 -26.58 -25.12 -11.08
C THR A 68 -25.25 -25.85 -10.97
N LYS A 69 -24.44 -25.88 -12.04
CA LYS A 69 -23.13 -26.52 -12.06
C LYS A 69 -22.05 -25.47 -12.17
N HIS A 70 -20.99 -25.65 -11.38
CA HIS A 70 -19.83 -24.75 -11.39
C HIS A 70 -18.52 -25.52 -11.46
N LEU A 71 -17.48 -24.86 -11.94
CA LEU A 71 -16.11 -25.33 -11.83
C LEU A 71 -15.53 -24.93 -10.47
N TYR A 72 -14.79 -25.85 -9.88
CA TYR A 72 -14.10 -25.63 -8.61
C TYR A 72 -12.61 -25.85 -8.76
N LEU A 73 -11.82 -24.90 -8.24
CA LEU A 73 -10.40 -25.06 -8.07
C LEU A 73 -10.15 -26.00 -6.88
N ARG A 74 -9.43 -27.10 -7.14
CA ARG A 74 -9.11 -28.11 -6.12
C ARG A 74 -7.97 -27.68 -5.22
N GLN A 75 -8.10 -26.51 -4.60
CA GLN A 75 -7.06 -25.94 -3.76
C GLN A 75 -6.79 -26.77 -2.49
N ARG A 76 -7.77 -27.53 -2.00
CA ARG A 76 -7.59 -28.49 -0.89
C ARG A 76 -6.53 -29.53 -1.21
N ALA A 77 -6.45 -30.00 -2.43
CA ALA A 77 -5.43 -30.97 -2.86
C ALA A 77 -3.99 -30.39 -2.87
N MET A 78 -3.87 -29.06 -2.88
CA MET A 78 -2.58 -28.34 -2.86
C MET A 78 -2.23 -27.77 -1.49
N LYS A 79 -3.03 -28.08 -0.45
CA LYS A 79 -2.87 -27.53 0.92
C LYS A 79 -1.44 -27.63 1.43
N ASP A 80 -0.83 -28.82 1.33
CA ASP A 80 0.51 -29.08 1.87
C ASP A 80 1.59 -28.27 1.13
N GLN A 81 1.47 -28.12 -0.19
CA GLN A 81 2.38 -27.31 -0.99
C GLN A 81 2.27 -25.83 -0.65
N ILE A 82 1.04 -25.32 -0.50
CA ILE A 82 0.77 -23.94 -0.12
C ILE A 82 1.29 -23.69 1.30
N ALA A 83 1.06 -24.60 2.25
CA ALA A 83 1.52 -24.48 3.61
C ALA A 83 3.06 -24.43 3.68
N ALA A 84 3.74 -25.33 2.98
CA ALA A 84 5.20 -25.36 2.90
C ALA A 84 5.78 -24.07 2.29
N TRP A 85 5.11 -23.52 1.25
CA TRP A 85 5.50 -22.27 0.65
C TRP A 85 5.33 -21.09 1.62
N ILE A 86 4.19 -20.99 2.34
CA ILE A 86 3.97 -19.95 3.36
C ILE A 86 4.99 -20.07 4.49
N ASP A 87 5.29 -21.30 4.94
CA ASP A 87 6.24 -21.53 6.02
C ASP A 87 7.69 -21.19 5.63
N SER A 88 8.00 -21.20 4.33
CA SER A 88 9.30 -20.72 3.81
C SER A 88 9.46 -19.19 3.89
N LYS A 89 8.38 -18.43 4.10
CA LYS A 89 8.36 -16.97 4.12
C LYS A 89 8.57 -16.44 5.54
N THR A 90 9.79 -16.52 6.04
CA THR A 90 10.15 -16.19 7.43
C THR A 90 10.15 -14.69 7.73
N ASP A 91 10.20 -13.85 6.72
CA ASP A 91 10.22 -12.39 6.76
C ASP A 91 8.83 -11.74 6.60
N TRP A 92 7.81 -12.54 6.28
CA TRP A 92 6.46 -11.99 6.14
C TRP A 92 5.89 -11.48 7.46
N PRO A 93 5.13 -10.36 7.44
CA PRO A 93 4.45 -9.83 8.62
C PRO A 93 3.54 -10.87 9.29
N ILE A 94 3.48 -10.82 10.62
CA ILE A 94 2.62 -11.72 11.43
C ILE A 94 1.15 -11.61 10.98
N LEU A 95 0.67 -10.41 10.63
CA LEU A 95 -0.70 -10.22 10.13
C LEU A 95 -0.96 -11.10 8.90
N THR A 96 -0.06 -11.09 7.92
CA THR A 96 -0.18 -11.89 6.69
C THR A 96 -0.17 -13.39 7.00
N THR A 97 0.85 -13.85 7.74
CA THR A 97 1.03 -15.28 8.02
C THR A 97 -0.05 -15.85 8.94
N SER A 98 -0.52 -15.08 9.92
CA SER A 98 -1.58 -15.54 10.83
C SER A 98 -2.91 -15.71 10.11
N ILE A 99 -3.27 -14.78 9.22
CA ILE A 99 -4.50 -14.91 8.41
C ILE A 99 -4.39 -16.11 7.46
N ALA A 100 -3.27 -16.25 6.76
CA ALA A 100 -3.05 -17.37 5.84
C ALA A 100 -3.15 -18.73 6.56
N ARG A 101 -2.48 -18.89 7.70
CA ARG A 101 -2.53 -20.11 8.51
C ARG A 101 -3.90 -20.38 9.10
N LYS A 102 -4.62 -19.35 9.50
CA LYS A 102 -6.00 -19.47 9.94
C LYS A 102 -6.86 -20.12 8.87
N TRP A 103 -6.83 -19.63 7.65
CA TRP A 103 -7.60 -20.20 6.54
C TRP A 103 -7.17 -21.61 6.13
N LEU A 104 -5.89 -21.96 6.33
CA LEU A 104 -5.38 -23.31 6.08
C LEU A 104 -5.90 -24.34 7.07
N ASN A 105 -6.14 -23.95 8.35
CA ASN A 105 -6.26 -24.88 9.45
C ASN A 105 -7.56 -24.78 10.26
N ASP A 106 -8.26 -23.63 10.26
CA ASP A 106 -9.49 -23.45 11.04
C ASP A 106 -10.65 -24.27 10.46
N GLY A 107 -11.48 -24.80 11.33
CA GLY A 107 -12.63 -25.63 10.97
C GLY A 107 -12.22 -26.84 10.14
N ASP A 108 -12.83 -26.99 8.96
CA ASP A 108 -12.53 -28.10 8.03
C ASP A 108 -11.26 -27.85 7.19
N GLY A 109 -10.52 -26.77 7.48
CA GLY A 109 -9.33 -26.34 6.76
C GLY A 109 -9.63 -25.78 5.38
N LEU A 110 -8.59 -25.74 4.52
CA LEU A 110 -8.71 -25.20 3.17
C LEU A 110 -9.70 -26.00 2.34
N GLN A 111 -10.76 -25.34 1.84
CA GLN A 111 -11.80 -25.93 1.02
C GLN A 111 -11.59 -25.63 -0.47
N ASP A 112 -12.13 -26.48 -1.35
CA ASP A 112 -12.16 -26.20 -2.78
C ASP A 112 -13.04 -24.97 -3.05
N ARG A 113 -12.69 -24.17 -4.08
CA ARG A 113 -13.33 -22.88 -4.33
C ARG A 113 -14.01 -22.82 -5.70
N GLY A 114 -15.28 -22.43 -5.72
CA GLY A 114 -16.02 -22.16 -6.95
C GLY A 114 -15.40 -21.00 -7.74
N ILE A 115 -15.06 -21.25 -9.00
CA ILE A 115 -14.37 -20.30 -9.87
C ILE A 115 -15.22 -19.82 -11.05
N THR A 116 -16.50 -20.17 -11.09
CA THR A 116 -17.44 -19.71 -12.11
C THR A 116 -18.71 -19.15 -11.48
N ARG A 117 -19.42 -18.32 -12.23
CA ARG A 117 -20.69 -17.70 -11.81
C ARG A 117 -21.69 -17.67 -12.95
N ASP A 118 -22.97 -17.74 -12.60
CA ASP A 118 -24.08 -17.52 -13.52
C ASP A 118 -24.33 -16.02 -13.69
N LEU A 119 -23.55 -15.39 -14.54
CA LEU A 119 -23.59 -13.94 -14.82
C LEU A 119 -23.47 -13.70 -16.32
N ASP A 120 -24.07 -12.60 -16.79
CA ASP A 120 -24.05 -12.22 -18.20
C ASP A 120 -22.78 -11.45 -18.60
N TRP A 121 -22.07 -10.89 -17.63
CA TRP A 121 -20.87 -10.10 -17.84
C TRP A 121 -19.68 -10.73 -17.13
N GLY A 122 -18.57 -10.85 -17.84
CA GLY A 122 -17.32 -11.42 -17.38
C GLY A 122 -16.60 -12.21 -18.45
N ILE A 123 -15.52 -12.91 -18.08
CA ILE A 123 -14.76 -13.78 -18.99
C ILE A 123 -15.52 -15.08 -19.18
N PRO A 124 -16.01 -15.42 -20.40
CA PRO A 124 -16.74 -16.65 -20.65
C PRO A 124 -15.90 -17.90 -20.35
N VAL A 125 -16.53 -18.92 -19.79
CA VAL A 125 -15.84 -20.19 -19.47
C VAL A 125 -15.60 -21.00 -20.74
N LYS A 126 -14.34 -21.08 -21.17
CA LYS A 126 -13.91 -21.80 -22.36
C LYS A 126 -12.83 -22.84 -22.04
N LYS A 127 -12.71 -23.83 -22.92
CA LYS A 127 -11.59 -24.76 -22.95
C LYS A 127 -10.93 -24.63 -24.32
N GLY A 128 -9.82 -23.92 -24.36
CA GLY A 128 -9.28 -23.39 -25.61
C GLY A 128 -10.27 -22.38 -26.23
N ASP A 129 -10.51 -22.47 -27.53
CA ASP A 129 -11.42 -21.56 -28.24
C ASP A 129 -12.92 -21.96 -28.17
N GLN A 130 -13.21 -23.11 -27.58
CA GLN A 130 -14.59 -23.63 -27.51
C GLN A 130 -15.21 -23.39 -26.14
N PRO A 131 -16.54 -23.13 -26.04
CA PRO A 131 -17.24 -23.12 -24.77
C PRO A 131 -17.00 -24.41 -24.00
N TRP A 132 -16.80 -24.32 -22.70
CA TRP A 132 -16.69 -25.52 -21.86
C TRP A 132 -18.08 -26.19 -21.76
N PRO A 133 -18.23 -27.49 -22.12
CA PRO A 133 -19.51 -28.16 -22.09
C PRO A 133 -20.19 -28.12 -20.71
N GLY A 134 -21.43 -27.66 -20.64
CA GLY A 134 -22.18 -27.50 -19.39
C GLY A 134 -21.90 -26.25 -18.61
N MET A 135 -21.09 -25.32 -19.18
CA MET A 135 -20.79 -23.99 -18.62
C MET A 135 -21.31 -22.88 -19.53
N GLU A 136 -22.22 -23.17 -20.42
CA GLU A 136 -22.87 -22.21 -21.31
C GLU A 136 -23.57 -21.12 -20.47
N GLY A 137 -23.37 -19.86 -20.81
CA GLY A 137 -23.92 -18.71 -20.08
C GLY A 137 -23.29 -18.46 -18.72
N LYS A 138 -22.10 -19.03 -18.45
CA LYS A 138 -21.32 -18.77 -17.25
C LYS A 138 -20.03 -18.02 -17.56
N VAL A 139 -19.57 -17.29 -16.56
CA VAL A 139 -18.30 -16.53 -16.59
C VAL A 139 -17.39 -16.97 -15.46
N PHE A 140 -16.10 -16.72 -15.57
CA PHE A 140 -15.20 -16.87 -14.44
C PHE A 140 -15.55 -15.87 -13.34
N TYR A 141 -15.38 -16.30 -12.09
CA TYR A 141 -15.58 -15.47 -10.91
C TYR A 141 -14.45 -14.42 -10.81
N VAL A 142 -14.80 -13.17 -10.63
CA VAL A 142 -13.85 -12.05 -10.62
C VAL A 142 -12.68 -12.25 -9.68
N TRP A 143 -12.85 -12.84 -8.52
CA TRP A 143 -11.76 -13.10 -7.57
C TRP A 143 -10.86 -14.28 -7.97
N PHE A 144 -11.23 -15.04 -9.00
CA PHE A 144 -10.38 -16.06 -9.58
C PHE A 144 -9.51 -15.50 -10.71
N ASP A 145 -10.08 -14.66 -11.57
CA ASP A 145 -9.38 -14.12 -12.73
C ASP A 145 -8.66 -12.80 -12.44
N ALA A 146 -9.13 -11.99 -11.48
CA ALA A 146 -8.53 -10.70 -11.15
C ALA A 146 -7.01 -10.74 -10.87
N PRO A 147 -6.44 -11.70 -10.15
CA PRO A 147 -4.98 -11.74 -9.94
C PRO A 147 -4.16 -11.98 -11.22
N VAL A 148 -4.78 -12.48 -12.30
CA VAL A 148 -4.13 -12.62 -13.61
C VAL A 148 -3.81 -11.24 -14.21
N GLU A 149 -4.50 -10.18 -13.77
CA GLU A 149 -4.24 -8.79 -14.16
C GLU A 149 -2.80 -8.36 -13.85
N TYR A 150 -2.18 -8.86 -12.79
CA TYR A 150 -0.78 -8.56 -12.49
C TYR A 150 0.15 -8.97 -13.64
N ILE A 151 -0.11 -10.13 -14.23
CA ILE A 151 0.64 -10.64 -15.39
C ILE A 151 0.25 -9.86 -16.64
N ALA A 152 -1.05 -9.69 -16.87
CA ALA A 152 -1.59 -8.98 -18.03
C ALA A 152 -1.13 -7.52 -18.08
N GLY A 153 -1.18 -6.80 -16.94
CA GLY A 153 -0.68 -5.43 -16.84
C GLY A 153 0.82 -5.30 -17.10
N THR A 154 1.61 -6.32 -16.71
CA THR A 154 3.03 -6.35 -17.06
C THR A 154 3.22 -6.54 -18.57
N ALA A 155 2.43 -7.41 -19.21
CA ALA A 155 2.47 -7.61 -20.67
C ALA A 155 2.10 -6.31 -21.40
N GLU A 156 0.97 -5.69 -21.05
CA GLU A 156 0.55 -4.40 -21.62
C GLU A 156 1.60 -3.30 -21.44
N GLY A 157 2.21 -3.21 -20.25
CA GLY A 157 3.25 -2.23 -19.96
C GLY A 157 4.56 -2.45 -20.76
N THR A 158 4.89 -3.68 -21.13
CA THR A 158 6.05 -3.98 -22.01
C THR A 158 5.72 -3.65 -23.46
N ASP A 159 4.51 -3.94 -23.93
CA ASP A 159 4.03 -3.62 -25.26
C ASP A 159 3.98 -2.11 -25.47
N ALA A 160 3.44 -1.36 -24.51
CA ALA A 160 3.38 0.10 -24.53
C ALA A 160 4.76 0.77 -24.63
N LYS A 161 5.82 0.10 -24.17
CA LYS A 161 7.23 0.53 -24.30
C LYS A 161 7.90 0.08 -25.60
N GLY A 162 7.17 -0.55 -26.52
CA GLY A 162 7.70 -1.09 -27.77
C GLY A 162 8.71 -2.23 -27.57
N GLN A 163 8.63 -2.94 -26.45
CA GLN A 163 9.45 -4.13 -26.18
C GLN A 163 8.87 -5.35 -26.93
N PRO A 164 9.67 -6.41 -27.18
CA PRO A 164 9.16 -7.65 -27.77
C PRO A 164 7.99 -8.23 -26.97
N ASP A 165 6.99 -8.79 -27.64
CA ASP A 165 5.77 -9.39 -27.05
C ASP A 165 6.04 -10.40 -25.90
N SER A 166 7.23 -10.99 -25.86
CA SER A 166 7.67 -11.92 -24.82
C SER A 166 8.39 -11.25 -23.64
N ALA A 167 8.66 -9.94 -23.70
CA ALA A 167 9.51 -9.27 -22.68
C ALA A 167 8.93 -9.33 -21.25
N TRP A 168 7.61 -9.40 -21.12
CA TRP A 168 6.94 -9.55 -19.83
C TRP A 168 7.24 -10.90 -19.14
N ARG A 169 7.56 -11.95 -19.90
CA ARG A 169 7.80 -13.32 -19.38
C ARG A 169 8.97 -13.37 -18.42
N ARG A 170 10.02 -12.60 -18.65
CA ARG A 170 11.18 -12.51 -17.76
C ARG A 170 10.84 -12.01 -16.34
N TRP A 171 9.66 -11.41 -16.17
CA TRP A 171 9.18 -10.96 -14.86
C TRP A 171 8.37 -12.04 -14.14
N TRP A 172 7.76 -12.95 -14.91
CA TRP A 172 6.79 -13.91 -14.39
C TRP A 172 7.14 -15.37 -14.58
N ARG A 173 8.01 -15.69 -15.54
CA ARG A 173 8.42 -17.09 -15.87
C ARG A 173 9.78 -17.39 -15.28
N LEU A 174 9.86 -18.40 -14.37
CA LEU A 174 11.11 -18.82 -13.74
C LEU A 174 12.11 -19.40 -14.76
N ASP A 175 11.61 -20.05 -15.81
CA ASP A 175 12.40 -20.59 -16.92
C ASP A 175 12.87 -19.51 -17.92
N GLU A 176 12.39 -18.27 -17.80
CA GLU A 176 12.73 -17.14 -18.67
C GLU A 176 13.37 -15.96 -17.92
N GLY A 177 13.82 -16.17 -16.68
CA GLY A 177 14.60 -15.17 -15.92
C GLY A 177 13.92 -14.57 -14.69
N ALA A 178 12.69 -14.94 -14.36
CA ALA A 178 11.98 -14.38 -13.19
C ALA A 178 12.59 -14.78 -11.83
N GLY A 179 13.62 -15.63 -11.82
CA GLY A 179 14.35 -16.00 -10.60
C GLY A 179 15.02 -14.81 -9.91
N ASP A 180 15.48 -13.83 -10.69
CA ASP A 180 16.15 -12.62 -10.19
C ASP A 180 15.18 -11.47 -9.85
N VAL A 181 13.87 -11.68 -10.07
CA VAL A 181 12.83 -10.66 -9.78
C VAL A 181 12.40 -10.75 -8.34
N THR A 182 12.34 -9.63 -7.63
CA THR A 182 11.66 -9.51 -6.35
C THR A 182 10.22 -9.05 -6.57
N TYR A 183 9.25 -9.90 -6.23
CA TYR A 183 7.83 -9.61 -6.38
C TYR A 183 7.21 -9.33 -5.02
N THR A 184 6.80 -8.07 -4.81
CA THR A 184 6.17 -7.61 -3.57
C THR A 184 4.73 -7.20 -3.82
N GLN A 185 3.83 -7.55 -2.90
CA GLN A 185 2.42 -7.15 -2.91
C GLN A 185 2.05 -6.37 -1.65
N PHE A 186 1.22 -5.33 -1.82
CA PHE A 186 0.59 -4.58 -0.74
C PHE A 186 -0.92 -4.74 -0.80
N MET A 187 -1.57 -5.02 0.33
CA MET A 187 -3.00 -5.27 0.35
C MET A 187 -3.66 -5.03 1.71
N GLY A 188 -4.99 -4.89 1.72
CA GLY A 188 -5.78 -5.00 2.94
C GLY A 188 -5.83 -6.46 3.45
N LYS A 189 -6.04 -6.63 4.75
CA LYS A 189 -6.07 -7.94 5.41
C LYS A 189 -7.11 -8.91 4.85
N ASP A 190 -8.18 -8.39 4.29
CA ASP A 190 -9.26 -9.15 3.64
C ASP A 190 -8.84 -9.81 2.32
N ASN A 191 -7.82 -9.28 1.66
CA ASN A 191 -7.27 -9.83 0.42
C ASN A 191 -6.19 -10.91 0.64
N VAL A 192 -5.69 -11.06 1.86
CA VAL A 192 -4.64 -12.05 2.18
C VAL A 192 -5.00 -13.46 1.72
N PRO A 193 -6.22 -14.00 1.98
CA PRO A 193 -6.57 -15.36 1.55
C PRO A 193 -6.51 -15.56 0.03
N PHE A 194 -6.87 -14.54 -0.76
CA PHE A 194 -6.81 -14.62 -2.21
C PHE A 194 -5.37 -14.70 -2.72
N HIS A 195 -4.44 -14.00 -2.08
CA HIS A 195 -3.05 -13.87 -2.52
C HIS A 195 -2.11 -14.88 -1.85
N THR A 196 -2.52 -15.52 -0.76
CA THR A 196 -1.74 -16.57 -0.09
C THR A 196 -2.25 -17.97 -0.34
N LEU A 197 -3.51 -18.13 -0.79
CA LEU A 197 -4.14 -19.43 -1.00
C LEU A 197 -4.65 -19.61 -2.44
N SER A 198 -5.64 -18.82 -2.89
CA SER A 198 -6.34 -19.08 -4.14
C SER A 198 -5.47 -18.80 -5.37
N PHE A 199 -4.78 -17.67 -5.43
CA PHE A 199 -3.89 -17.35 -6.55
C PHE A 199 -2.64 -18.25 -6.57
N PRO A 200 -1.94 -18.50 -5.45
CA PRO A 200 -0.89 -19.52 -5.41
C PRO A 200 -1.36 -20.91 -5.82
N ALA A 201 -2.58 -21.32 -5.41
CA ALA A 201 -3.16 -22.59 -5.85
C ALA A 201 -3.36 -22.64 -7.38
N THR A 202 -3.76 -21.53 -7.98
CA THR A 202 -3.90 -21.41 -9.45
C THR A 202 -2.55 -21.56 -10.13
N ILE A 203 -1.52 -20.85 -9.64
CA ILE A 203 -0.18 -20.90 -10.17
C ILE A 203 0.44 -22.29 -10.02
N ILE A 204 0.41 -22.86 -8.83
CA ILE A 204 0.95 -24.20 -8.55
C ILE A 204 0.16 -25.26 -9.34
N GLY A 205 -1.16 -25.15 -9.36
CA GLY A 205 -2.06 -26.08 -10.04
C GLY A 205 -1.94 -26.06 -11.57
N SER A 206 -1.41 -25.00 -12.16
CA SER A 206 -1.12 -24.94 -13.59
C SER A 206 0.00 -25.91 -14.02
N GLY A 207 0.89 -26.28 -13.10
CA GLY A 207 2.08 -27.08 -13.39
C GLY A 207 3.16 -26.35 -14.19
N GLU A 208 2.96 -25.06 -14.45
CA GLU A 208 3.86 -24.20 -15.21
C GLU A 208 4.81 -23.43 -14.26
N PRO A 209 6.04 -23.07 -14.69
CA PRO A 209 7.04 -22.43 -13.85
C PRO A 209 6.77 -20.92 -13.65
N TRP A 210 5.61 -20.58 -13.13
CA TRP A 210 5.27 -19.22 -12.78
C TRP A 210 5.90 -18.77 -11.45
N LYS A 211 6.25 -17.49 -11.38
CA LYS A 211 6.78 -16.89 -10.17
C LYS A 211 5.65 -16.68 -9.14
N LEU A 212 5.88 -17.18 -7.93
CA LEU A 212 5.10 -16.84 -6.76
C LEU A 212 5.61 -15.55 -6.12
N VAL A 213 4.78 -14.87 -5.35
CA VAL A 213 5.15 -13.65 -4.62
C VAL A 213 6.24 -13.93 -3.59
N ASP A 214 7.21 -13.00 -3.50
CA ASP A 214 8.31 -13.09 -2.53
C ASP A 214 7.89 -12.50 -1.19
N TYR A 215 7.23 -11.34 -1.18
CA TYR A 215 6.84 -10.63 0.04
C TYR A 215 5.42 -10.06 -0.06
N ILE A 216 4.62 -10.24 0.99
CA ILE A 216 3.28 -9.66 1.11
C ILE A 216 3.21 -8.77 2.35
N LYS A 217 2.98 -7.47 2.14
CA LYS A 217 2.63 -6.52 3.18
C LYS A 217 1.13 -6.37 3.26
N SER A 218 0.52 -6.82 4.33
CA SER A 218 -0.90 -6.60 4.60
C SER A 218 -1.12 -5.51 5.65
N PHE A 219 -2.24 -4.81 5.51
CA PHE A 219 -2.68 -3.75 6.42
C PHE A 219 -4.04 -4.07 7.01
N ASN A 220 -4.27 -3.62 8.24
CA ASN A 220 -5.59 -3.52 8.84
C ASN A 220 -6.41 -2.41 8.16
N TYR A 221 -7.58 -2.07 8.68
CA TYR A 221 -8.44 -1.08 8.06
C TYR A 221 -8.12 0.35 8.53
N LEU A 222 -8.25 1.28 7.60
CA LEU A 222 -8.44 2.67 7.91
C LEU A 222 -9.93 2.90 8.11
N THR A 223 -10.32 3.47 9.24
CA THR A 223 -11.70 3.80 9.58
C THR A 223 -11.92 5.32 9.52
N TYR A 224 -13.16 5.74 9.42
CA TYR A 224 -13.58 7.14 9.39
C TYR A 224 -14.73 7.35 10.34
N ASP A 225 -14.54 8.24 11.31
CA ASP A 225 -15.58 8.64 12.28
C ASP A 225 -16.30 7.42 12.91
N GLY A 226 -15.49 6.52 13.50
CA GLY A 226 -15.96 5.33 14.20
C GLY A 226 -16.50 4.19 13.33
N GLY A 227 -16.29 4.20 12.00
CA GLY A 227 -16.72 3.11 11.14
C GLY A 227 -15.91 2.98 9.84
N GLN A 228 -16.30 2.06 8.97
CA GLN A 228 -15.60 1.83 7.72
C GLN A 228 -15.91 2.91 6.69
N PHE A 229 -14.95 3.18 5.79
CA PHE A 229 -15.21 3.91 4.56
C PHE A 229 -16.25 3.18 3.71
N SER A 230 -17.20 3.91 3.14
CA SER A 230 -18.24 3.33 2.30
C SER A 230 -18.60 4.27 1.15
N THR A 231 -18.26 3.88 -0.06
CA THR A 231 -18.59 4.63 -1.27
C THR A 231 -20.10 4.68 -1.48
N SER A 232 -20.80 3.55 -1.25
CA SER A 232 -22.25 3.45 -1.43
C SER A 232 -23.04 4.32 -0.44
N GLN A 233 -22.48 4.58 0.74
CA GLN A 233 -23.10 5.44 1.77
C GLN A 233 -22.55 6.87 1.76
N GLY A 234 -21.62 7.20 0.87
CA GLY A 234 -20.96 8.51 0.83
C GLY A 234 -20.14 8.81 2.10
N ARG A 235 -19.70 7.78 2.82
CA ARG A 235 -18.99 7.90 4.09
C ARG A 235 -17.48 7.85 3.88
N GLY A 236 -16.80 8.94 4.19
CA GLY A 236 -15.34 9.05 4.10
C GLY A 236 -14.90 10.33 3.39
N VAL A 237 -13.60 10.43 3.17
CA VAL A 237 -12.98 11.48 2.36
C VAL A 237 -12.55 10.83 1.04
N PHE A 238 -13.10 11.29 -0.07
CA PHE A 238 -12.79 10.75 -1.39
C PHE A 238 -11.65 11.51 -2.05
N MET A 239 -10.93 10.85 -2.94
CA MET A 239 -9.67 11.35 -3.48
C MET A 239 -9.78 12.72 -4.16
N ASP A 240 -10.82 12.93 -4.97
CA ASP A 240 -11.10 14.20 -5.65
C ASP A 240 -11.36 15.33 -4.66
N GLN A 241 -12.15 15.07 -3.62
CA GLN A 241 -12.43 16.01 -2.53
C GLN A 241 -11.15 16.29 -1.72
N ALA A 242 -10.41 15.24 -1.34
CA ALA A 242 -9.17 15.38 -0.61
C ALA A 242 -8.18 16.30 -1.35
N LEU A 243 -7.94 16.05 -2.63
CA LEU A 243 -7.02 16.84 -3.45
C LEU A 243 -7.51 18.26 -3.74
N SER A 244 -8.82 18.52 -3.67
CA SER A 244 -9.36 19.87 -3.77
C SER A 244 -9.13 20.71 -2.50
N ILE A 245 -8.96 20.06 -1.34
CA ILE A 245 -8.75 20.71 -0.04
C ILE A 245 -7.27 21.03 0.19
N LEU A 246 -6.40 20.05 -0.04
CA LEU A 246 -4.93 20.16 0.19
C LEU A 246 -4.13 19.39 -0.86
N PRO A 247 -2.89 19.84 -1.15
CA PRO A 247 -1.96 19.08 -1.98
C PRO A 247 -1.71 17.66 -1.49
N ALA A 248 -1.35 16.76 -2.41
CA ALA A 248 -1.18 15.33 -2.16
C ALA A 248 -0.21 14.99 -1.01
N ASP A 249 0.86 15.76 -0.84
CA ASP A 249 1.89 15.48 0.17
C ASP A 249 1.37 15.51 1.62
N TYR A 250 0.37 16.35 1.91
CA TYR A 250 -0.26 16.38 3.24
C TYR A 250 -0.99 15.08 3.53
N TRP A 251 -1.73 14.56 2.56
CA TRP A 251 -2.45 13.29 2.64
C TRP A 251 -1.48 12.11 2.70
N ARG A 252 -0.46 12.10 1.84
CA ARG A 252 0.57 11.06 1.83
C ARG A 252 1.28 10.97 3.17
N TRP A 253 1.70 12.12 3.75
CA TRP A 253 2.34 12.14 5.06
C TRP A 253 1.46 11.50 6.13
N TRP A 254 0.20 11.95 6.21
CA TRP A 254 -0.71 11.43 7.23
C TRP A 254 -0.99 9.94 7.03
N LEU A 255 -1.35 9.51 5.82
CA LEU A 255 -1.68 8.11 5.52
C LEU A 255 -0.51 7.16 5.81
N LEU A 256 0.71 7.54 5.46
CA LEU A 256 1.88 6.70 5.67
C LEU A 256 2.34 6.71 7.14
N SER A 257 2.29 7.86 7.84
CA SER A 257 2.65 7.95 9.25
C SER A 257 1.61 7.30 10.19
N HIS A 258 0.38 7.09 9.72
CA HIS A 258 -0.71 6.43 10.44
C HIS A 258 -1.15 5.12 9.77
N ALA A 259 -0.33 4.53 8.91
CA ALA A 259 -0.66 3.28 8.21
C ALA A 259 -1.11 2.19 9.21
N PRO A 260 -2.23 1.48 8.95
CA PRO A 260 -2.82 0.52 9.88
C PRO A 260 -2.04 -0.81 9.92
N GLU A 261 -0.79 -0.79 10.37
CA GLU A 261 0.11 -1.96 10.36
C GLU A 261 -0.15 -2.92 11.53
N SER A 262 -0.32 -2.40 12.74
CA SER A 262 -0.47 -3.21 13.96
C SER A 262 -1.93 -3.38 14.42
N GLY A 263 -2.84 -2.60 13.87
CA GLY A 263 -4.26 -2.58 14.16
C GLY A 263 -4.96 -1.59 13.24
N ASP A 264 -6.27 -1.48 13.34
CA ASP A 264 -7.03 -0.50 12.60
C ASP A 264 -6.59 0.92 13.00
N SER A 265 -6.56 1.85 12.05
CA SER A 265 -6.27 3.28 12.28
C SER A 265 -7.50 4.10 11.96
N GLU A 266 -7.76 5.12 12.76
CA GLU A 266 -8.91 5.99 12.56
C GLU A 266 -8.48 7.34 11.97
N PHE A 267 -9.12 7.74 10.88
CA PHE A 267 -9.01 9.08 10.35
C PHE A 267 -10.01 9.99 11.06
N THR A 268 -9.49 11.08 11.63
CA THR A 268 -10.28 12.23 12.07
C THR A 268 -9.63 13.51 11.58
N TRP A 269 -10.42 14.54 11.29
CA TRP A 269 -9.91 15.83 10.84
C TRP A 269 -8.98 16.49 11.86
N ASP A 270 -9.28 16.35 13.15
CA ASP A 270 -8.45 16.90 14.23
C ASP A 270 -7.06 16.22 14.26
N ASN A 271 -7.02 14.90 14.17
CA ASN A 271 -5.76 14.16 14.13
C ASN A 271 -4.95 14.50 12.86
N PHE A 272 -5.63 14.59 11.71
CA PHE A 272 -5.00 14.98 10.46
C PHE A 272 -4.37 16.38 10.57
N GLN A 273 -5.13 17.38 11.02
CA GLN A 273 -4.64 18.74 11.17
C GLN A 273 -3.47 18.82 12.17
N GLN A 274 -3.58 18.17 13.32
CA GLN A 274 -2.53 18.16 14.33
C GLN A 274 -1.24 17.54 13.82
N SER A 275 -1.33 16.37 13.17
CA SER A 275 -0.17 15.67 12.63
C SER A 275 0.53 16.48 11.55
N VAL A 276 -0.23 17.00 10.59
CA VAL A 276 0.31 17.81 9.49
C VAL A 276 0.99 19.08 10.01
N ASN A 277 0.33 19.82 10.90
CA ASN A 277 0.89 21.04 11.46
C ASN A 277 2.16 20.75 12.27
N LYS A 278 2.09 19.79 13.18
CA LYS A 278 3.21 19.44 14.05
C LYS A 278 4.42 18.95 13.29
N ASP A 279 4.24 18.09 12.29
CA ASP A 279 5.37 17.42 11.64
C ASP A 279 5.87 18.22 10.42
N LEU A 280 4.98 18.63 9.53
CA LEU A 280 5.38 19.31 8.30
C LEU A 280 5.62 20.81 8.51
N ALA A 281 4.77 21.50 9.27
CA ALA A 281 4.95 22.92 9.48
C ALA A 281 5.96 23.23 10.60
N ASP A 282 5.75 22.67 11.82
CA ASP A 282 6.53 23.07 13.00
C ASP A 282 7.91 22.40 13.04
N VAL A 283 8.08 21.21 12.45
CA VAL A 283 9.40 20.54 12.41
C VAL A 283 10.11 20.84 11.12
N LEU A 284 9.66 20.30 9.98
CA LEU A 284 10.37 20.44 8.70
C LEU A 284 10.34 21.88 8.19
N GLY A 285 9.15 22.48 8.07
CA GLY A 285 8.96 23.82 7.53
C GLY A 285 9.65 24.90 8.37
N ASN A 286 9.60 24.78 9.70
CA ASN A 286 10.29 25.69 10.59
C ASN A 286 11.82 25.66 10.39
N PHE A 287 12.42 24.47 10.30
CA PHE A 287 13.84 24.31 10.03
C PHE A 287 14.23 25.00 8.72
N VAL A 288 13.57 24.62 7.63
CA VAL A 288 13.82 25.17 6.28
C VAL A 288 13.68 26.70 6.28
N SER A 289 12.59 27.22 6.83
CA SER A 289 12.31 28.67 6.87
C SER A 289 13.33 29.45 7.68
N ARG A 290 13.78 28.92 8.82
CA ARG A 290 14.76 29.61 9.68
C ARG A 290 16.13 29.72 9.00
N ILE A 291 16.61 28.63 8.42
CA ILE A 291 17.92 28.60 7.74
C ILE A 291 17.92 29.50 6.50
N THR A 292 16.91 29.31 5.62
CA THR A 292 16.86 30.05 4.34
C THR A 292 16.71 31.57 4.55
N LYS A 293 15.83 31.99 5.46
CA LYS A 293 15.62 33.40 5.79
C LYS A 293 16.87 34.01 6.42
N PHE A 294 17.53 33.27 7.29
CA PHE A 294 18.76 33.79 7.93
C PHE A 294 19.91 33.89 6.93
N CYS A 295 20.09 32.85 6.08
CA CYS A 295 21.09 32.89 5.00
C CYS A 295 20.86 34.11 4.11
N ARG A 296 19.67 34.28 3.56
CA ARG A 296 19.31 35.39 2.68
C ARG A 296 19.59 36.76 3.34
N SER A 297 19.25 36.88 4.62
CA SER A 297 19.43 38.16 5.37
C SER A 297 20.88 38.52 5.65
N LYS A 298 21.78 37.54 5.81
CA LYS A 298 23.16 37.79 6.30
C LYS A 298 24.24 37.45 5.29
N PHE A 299 23.97 36.50 4.40
CA PHE A 299 24.96 35.97 3.45
C PHE A 299 24.50 36.07 1.98
N GLY A 300 23.24 36.51 1.74
CA GLY A 300 22.68 36.60 0.40
C GLY A 300 22.05 35.27 -0.05
N GLU A 301 21.99 35.09 -1.38
CA GLU A 301 21.32 33.94 -2.02
C GLU A 301 22.34 32.89 -2.52
N VAL A 302 23.46 32.79 -1.83
CA VAL A 302 24.48 31.77 -2.11
C VAL A 302 24.86 31.06 -0.82
N ILE A 303 25.39 29.85 -0.97
CA ILE A 303 25.90 29.11 0.18
C ILE A 303 27.14 29.79 0.73
N PRO A 304 27.15 30.23 2.01
CA PRO A 304 28.25 30.97 2.56
C PRO A 304 29.48 30.09 2.76
N GLU A 305 30.65 30.69 2.68
CA GLU A 305 31.86 30.09 3.19
C GLU A 305 31.78 29.96 4.72
N GLY A 306 32.80 29.40 5.33
CA GLY A 306 32.96 29.23 6.77
C GLY A 306 34.01 28.17 7.02
N GLY A 307 34.43 28.06 8.24
CA GLY A 307 35.47 27.12 8.63
C GLY A 307 35.05 25.64 8.50
N SER A 308 35.90 24.77 8.98
CA SER A 308 35.63 23.32 9.07
C SER A 308 34.61 23.02 10.16
N TYR A 309 33.92 21.87 10.03
CA TYR A 309 33.04 21.37 11.08
C TYR A 309 33.78 21.12 12.38
N GLY A 310 33.14 21.46 13.49
CA GLY A 310 33.63 21.22 14.84
C GLY A 310 32.98 19.99 15.48
N PRO A 311 33.26 19.72 16.75
CA PRO A 311 32.74 18.58 17.47
C PRO A 311 31.19 18.48 17.51
N GLU A 312 30.50 19.61 17.49
CA GLU A 312 29.03 19.68 17.52
C GLU A 312 28.44 19.22 16.19
N GLU A 313 29.04 19.68 15.08
CA GLU A 313 28.62 19.26 13.73
C GLU A 313 28.95 17.79 13.46
N GLU A 314 30.12 17.34 13.96
CA GLU A 314 30.49 15.92 13.88
C GLU A 314 29.51 15.02 14.65
N ALA A 315 29.08 15.42 15.83
CA ALA A 315 28.09 14.69 16.62
C ALA A 315 26.72 14.63 15.89
N LEU A 316 26.32 15.72 15.22
CA LEU A 316 25.11 15.73 14.39
C LEU A 316 25.23 14.73 13.23
N ILE A 317 26.36 14.71 12.52
CA ILE A 317 26.58 13.78 11.39
C ILE A 317 26.53 12.33 11.86
N GLU A 318 27.08 12.02 13.02
CA GLU A 318 27.00 10.67 13.59
C GLU A 318 25.56 10.27 13.95
N ALA A 319 24.82 11.20 14.58
CA ALA A 319 23.42 10.99 14.91
C ALA A 319 22.55 10.80 13.66
N LEU A 320 22.76 11.62 12.62
CA LEU A 320 22.10 11.48 11.32
C LEU A 320 22.43 10.13 10.68
N THR A 321 23.69 9.72 10.67
CA THR A 321 24.13 8.44 10.09
C THR A 321 23.43 7.27 10.76
N THR A 322 23.32 7.30 12.08
CA THR A 322 22.64 6.24 12.85
C THR A 322 21.15 6.15 12.49
N ARG A 323 20.46 7.30 12.43
CA ARG A 323 19.04 7.34 12.12
C ARG A 323 18.73 7.03 10.66
N ILE A 324 19.56 7.47 9.72
CA ILE A 324 19.38 7.15 8.30
C ILE A 324 19.49 5.64 8.06
N ARG A 325 20.46 4.97 8.70
CA ARG A 325 20.55 3.50 8.64
C ARG A 325 19.32 2.79 9.22
N ALA A 326 18.79 3.31 10.33
CA ALA A 326 17.54 2.76 10.88
C ALA A 326 16.35 3.00 9.94
N TYR A 327 16.26 4.18 9.34
CA TYR A 327 15.26 4.53 8.34
C TYR A 327 15.32 3.60 7.11
N GLU A 328 16.51 3.37 6.57
CA GLU A 328 16.75 2.42 5.47
C GLU A 328 16.26 1.02 5.83
N GLY A 329 16.66 0.52 7.00
CA GLY A 329 16.24 -0.80 7.47
C GLY A 329 14.72 -0.93 7.60
N PHE A 330 14.02 0.12 8.06
CA PHE A 330 12.56 0.11 8.13
C PHE A 330 11.92 0.18 6.73
N MET A 331 12.50 0.93 5.79
CA MET A 331 12.04 0.98 4.40
C MET A 331 12.21 -0.37 3.70
N ASP A 332 13.36 -1.02 3.86
CA ASP A 332 13.65 -2.34 3.29
C ASP A 332 12.67 -3.42 3.78
N HIS A 333 12.24 -3.31 5.04
CA HIS A 333 11.24 -4.22 5.62
C HIS A 333 9.80 -3.72 5.47
N THR A 334 9.58 -2.66 4.69
CA THR A 334 8.25 -2.06 4.46
C THR A 334 7.50 -1.71 5.76
N GLU A 335 8.22 -1.32 6.81
CA GLU A 335 7.67 -0.84 8.08
C GLU A 335 7.34 0.65 7.99
N VAL A 336 6.27 0.98 7.28
CA VAL A 336 5.96 2.34 6.80
C VAL A 336 5.82 3.36 7.94
N ARG A 337 5.12 3.00 9.03
CA ARG A 337 4.96 3.90 10.20
C ARG A 337 6.29 4.17 10.91
N LYS A 338 7.12 3.14 11.05
CA LYS A 338 8.44 3.31 11.67
C LYS A 338 9.35 4.15 10.80
N SER A 339 9.29 3.96 9.47
CA SER A 339 10.01 4.79 8.51
C SER A 339 9.61 6.27 8.64
N ALA A 340 8.30 6.57 8.69
CA ALA A 340 7.83 7.94 8.88
C ALA A 340 8.27 8.54 10.22
N ALA A 341 8.22 7.76 11.29
CA ALA A 341 8.66 8.20 12.62
C ALA A 341 10.17 8.49 12.65
N GLU A 342 10.98 7.66 12.00
CA GLU A 342 12.42 7.86 11.92
C GLU A 342 12.79 9.05 11.03
N LEU A 343 12.11 9.23 9.89
CA LEU A 343 12.27 10.41 9.04
C LEU A 343 11.95 11.70 9.82
N ARG A 344 10.85 11.70 10.57
CA ARG A 344 10.53 12.83 11.46
C ARG A 344 11.63 13.09 12.50
N ALA A 345 12.19 12.04 13.10
CA ALA A 345 13.26 12.15 14.08
C ALA A 345 14.54 12.72 13.44
N ILE A 346 14.83 12.39 12.17
CA ILE A 346 15.91 13.00 11.39
C ILE A 346 15.67 14.52 11.24
N TRP A 347 14.45 14.97 10.92
CA TRP A 347 14.14 16.41 10.85
C TRP A 347 14.28 17.11 12.21
N VAL A 348 13.97 16.43 13.31
CA VAL A 348 14.10 16.97 14.67
C VAL A 348 15.56 17.25 15.02
N LEU A 349 16.51 16.39 14.63
CA LEU A 349 17.93 16.62 14.86
C LEU A 349 18.43 17.98 14.35
N GLY A 350 17.96 18.40 13.18
CA GLY A 350 18.30 19.72 12.65
C GLY A 350 17.77 20.88 13.49
N ASN A 351 16.54 20.76 14.02
CA ASN A 351 15.99 21.78 14.91
C ASN A 351 16.73 21.85 16.27
N GLU A 352 17.10 20.70 16.82
CA GLU A 352 17.91 20.60 18.04
C GLU A 352 19.29 21.25 17.82
N TYR A 353 19.95 20.93 16.70
CA TYR A 353 21.20 21.58 16.32
C TYR A 353 21.05 23.09 16.17
N LEU A 354 20.01 23.59 15.49
CA LEU A 354 19.78 25.03 15.35
C LEU A 354 19.51 25.72 16.68
N GLN A 355 18.94 25.04 17.65
CA GLN A 355 18.72 25.58 18.99
C GLN A 355 20.06 25.71 19.76
N SER A 356 20.91 24.71 19.65
CA SER A 356 22.22 24.67 20.29
C SER A 356 23.19 25.64 19.60
N ALA A 357 23.42 25.51 18.29
CA ALA A 357 24.36 26.27 17.50
C ALA A 357 24.01 27.76 17.38
N ALA A 358 22.70 28.07 17.38
CA ALA A 358 22.12 29.42 17.33
C ALA A 358 22.85 30.40 16.37
N PRO A 359 22.90 30.12 15.04
CA PRO A 359 23.73 30.89 14.10
C PRO A 359 23.42 32.40 14.10
N TRP A 360 22.19 32.78 14.44
CA TRP A 360 21.80 34.21 14.60
C TRP A 360 22.47 34.89 15.79
N SER A 361 22.83 34.15 16.84
CA SER A 361 23.59 34.65 17.98
C SER A 361 25.08 34.59 17.69
N THR A 362 25.56 33.47 17.15
CA THR A 362 26.96 33.26 16.75
C THR A 362 27.42 34.30 15.74
N PHE A 363 26.56 34.71 14.80
CA PHE A 363 26.90 35.75 13.80
C PHE A 363 27.35 37.08 14.40
N LYS A 364 26.93 37.41 15.62
CA LYS A 364 27.28 38.66 16.27
C LYS A 364 28.73 38.67 16.79
N THR A 365 29.27 37.50 17.09
CA THR A 365 30.60 37.35 17.72
C THR A 365 31.59 36.61 16.82
N ASP A 366 31.10 35.70 15.98
CA ASP A 366 31.87 34.88 15.05
C ASP A 366 31.10 34.67 13.76
N PRO A 367 31.14 35.60 12.81
CA PRO A 367 30.45 35.49 11.53
C PRO A 367 30.90 34.29 10.68
N GLU A 368 32.18 33.89 10.78
CA GLU A 368 32.73 32.76 10.03
C GLU A 368 32.15 31.45 10.52
N LYS A 369 32.10 31.24 11.84
CA LYS A 369 31.41 30.07 12.42
C LYS A 369 29.93 30.06 12.08
N ALA A 370 29.25 31.21 12.12
CA ALA A 370 27.84 31.30 11.71
C ALA A 370 27.63 30.93 10.22
N ALA A 371 28.54 31.33 9.34
CA ALA A 371 28.56 30.97 7.93
C ALA A 371 28.64 29.43 7.74
N MET A 372 29.57 28.79 8.45
CA MET A 372 29.72 27.32 8.46
C MET A 372 28.43 26.64 8.94
N GLN A 373 27.82 27.12 10.03
CA GLN A 373 26.57 26.58 10.57
C GLN A 373 25.40 26.68 9.56
N VAL A 374 25.33 27.82 8.83
CA VAL A 374 24.31 28.01 7.77
C VAL A 374 24.58 27.11 6.57
N ARG A 375 25.84 26.95 6.14
CA ARG A 375 26.22 26.03 5.06
C ARG A 375 25.80 24.58 5.40
N LEU A 376 26.07 24.15 6.62
CA LEU A 376 25.62 22.84 7.11
C LEU A 376 24.11 22.75 7.08
N GLY A 377 23.36 23.75 7.56
CA GLY A 377 21.90 23.78 7.53
C GLY A 377 21.32 23.70 6.11
N LEU A 378 21.94 24.35 5.12
CA LEU A 378 21.50 24.27 3.71
C LEU A 378 21.75 22.88 3.11
N ASN A 379 22.91 22.28 3.40
CA ASN A 379 23.18 20.90 3.03
C ASN A 379 22.20 19.92 3.70
N LEU A 380 21.81 20.20 4.94
CA LEU A 380 20.81 19.39 5.65
C LEU A 380 19.41 19.52 5.02
N ILE A 381 19.02 20.70 4.50
CA ILE A 381 17.78 20.86 3.72
C ILE A 381 17.80 19.97 2.47
N ARG A 382 18.93 19.94 1.73
CA ARG A 382 19.09 19.05 0.59
C ARG A 382 18.96 17.57 1.01
N LEU A 383 19.64 17.16 2.07
CA LEU A 383 19.55 15.80 2.60
C LEU A 383 18.11 15.45 3.00
N TYR A 384 17.41 16.35 3.69
CA TYR A 384 16.00 16.16 4.05
C TYR A 384 15.11 15.99 2.83
N ALA A 385 15.36 16.75 1.75
CA ALA A 385 14.59 16.60 0.52
C ALA A 385 14.73 15.18 -0.06
N ILE A 386 15.96 14.67 -0.15
CA ILE A 386 16.21 13.31 -0.68
C ILE A 386 15.51 12.27 0.19
N LEU A 387 15.69 12.32 1.51
CA LEU A 387 15.12 11.35 2.44
C LEU A 387 13.59 11.43 2.51
N SER A 388 13.01 12.60 2.25
CA SER A 388 11.56 12.84 2.31
C SER A 388 10.83 12.47 1.02
N ALA A 389 11.53 12.32 -0.10
CA ALA A 389 10.93 12.08 -1.41
C ALA A 389 9.96 10.87 -1.45
N PRO A 390 10.21 9.75 -0.75
CA PRO A 390 9.25 8.64 -0.72
C PRO A 390 7.89 9.00 -0.08
N PHE A 391 7.87 9.96 0.84
CA PHE A 391 6.68 10.36 1.60
C PHE A 391 6.01 11.60 1.03
N ILE A 392 6.77 12.66 0.76
CA ILE A 392 6.29 13.99 0.34
C ILE A 392 7.06 14.48 -0.89
N PRO A 393 6.87 13.83 -2.05
CA PRO A 393 7.69 14.04 -3.25
C PRO A 393 7.65 15.48 -3.77
N PHE A 394 6.48 16.14 -3.77
CA PHE A 394 6.37 17.51 -4.30
C PHE A 394 7.09 18.53 -3.41
N VAL A 395 7.03 18.37 -2.10
CA VAL A 395 7.81 19.20 -1.15
C VAL A 395 9.29 18.92 -1.30
N ALA A 396 9.70 17.67 -1.44
CA ALA A 396 11.07 17.27 -1.70
C ALA A 396 11.62 17.92 -2.98
N ASP A 397 10.87 17.88 -4.07
CA ASP A 397 11.23 18.52 -5.33
C ASP A 397 11.36 20.03 -5.20
N ALA A 398 10.44 20.68 -4.48
CA ALA A 398 10.49 22.11 -4.22
C ALA A 398 11.74 22.51 -3.39
N MET A 399 12.10 21.69 -2.41
CA MET A 399 13.31 21.91 -1.60
C MET A 399 14.59 21.76 -2.45
N LEU A 400 14.68 20.72 -3.29
CA LEU A 400 15.83 20.52 -4.20
C LEU A 400 15.92 21.65 -5.22
N ALA A 401 14.81 22.06 -5.81
CA ALA A 401 14.77 23.19 -6.74
C ALA A 401 15.23 24.50 -6.08
N ALA A 402 14.82 24.77 -4.84
CA ALA A 402 15.27 25.93 -4.08
C ALA A 402 16.77 25.89 -3.76
N MET A 403 17.34 24.70 -3.61
CA MET A 403 18.78 24.49 -3.43
C MET A 403 19.55 24.39 -4.75
N GLN A 404 18.88 24.54 -5.91
CA GLN A 404 19.46 24.38 -7.25
C GLN A 404 20.23 23.06 -7.41
N SER A 405 19.71 21.99 -6.82
CA SER A 405 20.31 20.66 -6.82
C SER A 405 19.47 19.68 -7.61
N ASP A 406 20.02 19.12 -8.69
CA ASP A 406 19.39 18.05 -9.48
C ASP A 406 19.74 16.65 -8.95
N ASP A 407 20.74 16.57 -8.05
CA ASP A 407 21.16 15.29 -7.48
C ASP A 407 20.15 14.79 -6.46
N ARG A 408 19.57 13.64 -6.79
CA ARG A 408 18.57 12.91 -6.00
C ARG A 408 19.12 11.59 -5.44
N SER A 409 20.43 11.38 -5.55
CA SER A 409 21.07 10.14 -5.11
C SER A 409 20.89 9.95 -3.62
N TRP A 410 20.51 8.73 -3.24
CA TRP A 410 20.46 8.34 -1.84
C TRP A 410 21.87 8.43 -1.22
N PRO A 411 22.03 8.94 0.01
CA PRO A 411 23.32 9.18 0.59
C PRO A 411 24.01 7.90 1.08
N ASP A 412 25.00 7.40 0.36
CA ASP A 412 25.87 6.32 0.82
C ASP A 412 26.78 6.76 1.97
N ASP A 413 27.21 8.04 1.94
CA ASP A 413 28.02 8.69 2.97
C ASP A 413 27.36 10.00 3.42
N VAL A 414 26.83 9.98 4.65
CA VAL A 414 26.13 11.13 5.24
C VAL A 414 27.07 12.32 5.40
N ARG A 415 28.36 12.12 5.73
CA ARG A 415 29.35 13.20 5.81
C ARG A 415 29.54 13.89 4.47
N ALA A 416 29.70 13.12 3.40
CA ALA A 416 29.80 13.67 2.05
C ALA A 416 28.52 14.40 1.65
N ALA A 417 27.34 13.84 1.98
CA ALA A 417 26.05 14.48 1.73
C ALA A 417 25.88 15.83 2.44
N MET A 418 26.46 15.99 3.65
CA MET A 418 26.43 17.23 4.40
C MET A 418 27.42 18.30 3.88
N GLN A 419 28.19 17.96 2.85
CA GLN A 419 29.17 18.87 2.17
C GLN A 419 28.90 18.95 0.65
N ALA A 420 27.81 18.36 0.17
CA ALA A 420 27.51 18.22 -1.26
C ALA A 420 27.29 19.57 -1.97
N LEU A 421 26.76 20.56 -1.24
CA LEU A 421 26.64 21.94 -1.73
C LEU A 421 27.83 22.76 -1.21
N PRO A 422 28.78 23.10 -2.09
CA PRO A 422 29.97 23.86 -1.69
C PRO A 422 29.64 25.34 -1.46
N ALA A 423 30.57 26.05 -0.84
CA ALA A 423 30.51 27.51 -0.75
C ALA A 423 30.45 28.15 -2.14
N GLY A 424 29.64 29.20 -2.29
CA GLY A 424 29.41 29.88 -3.55
C GLY A 424 28.37 29.27 -4.48
N HIS A 425 27.84 28.08 -4.13
CA HIS A 425 26.74 27.44 -4.87
C HIS A 425 25.49 28.29 -4.82
#